data_4025672c47d360e15750ccdbab7a7c33
#
_entry.id   4025672c47d360e15750ccdbab7a7c33
#
_cell.length_a   1.000
_cell.length_b   1.000
_cell.length_c   1.000
_cell.angle_alpha   90.00
_cell.angle_beta   90.00
_cell.angle_gamma   90.00
#
_symmetry.space_group_name_H-M   'P 1'
#
loop_
_entity.id
_entity.type
_entity.pdbx_description
1 polymer ?
#
loop_
_entity_poly.entity_id
_entity_poly.type
_entity_poly.pdbx_seq_one_letter_code
_entity_poly.pdbx_strand_id
1 'polypeptide(L)'
;MLGMESKPLKGGPMEKIYATLAIIIGISLLIGVFGQWIIIDDPIPPGTTVYVKESAKIYYAPPYILGNKYPSGLDVSDLRAMPVAEAQASGFQADPQCVEMGYFKERYNLKDRILIKIGLLEPEPSRWNKDGSWNW
;
A
#
# COMPACT_ATOMS: atom_id res chain seq x y z
N MET A 1 -25.19 -42.00 -26.36
CA MET A 1 -25.16 -41.31 -25.97
C MET A 1 -25.31 -40.56 -25.78
N LEU A 2 -25.43 -40.59 -25.71
CA LEU A 2 -25.53 -39.73 -25.47
C LEU A 2 -25.95 -38.92 -24.87
N GLY A 3 -26.32 -39.02 -24.72
CA GLY A 3 -26.83 -38.21 -24.36
C GLY A 3 -26.75 -37.55 -23.40
N MET A 4 -26.39 -37.57 -23.11
CA MET A 4 -26.17 -36.89 -22.34
C MET A 4 -25.96 -35.87 -22.10
N GLU A 5 -25.97 -35.79 -22.42
CA GLU A 5 -25.73 -34.94 -22.37
C GLU A 5 -26.27 -34.05 -22.19
N SER A 6 -26.37 -33.84 -22.17
CA SER A 6 -26.81 -32.90 -22.22
C SER A 6 -27.44 -32.37 -21.36
N LYS A 7 -27.72 -32.49 -21.04
CA LYS A 7 -28.41 -32.09 -20.34
C LYS A 7 -28.27 -31.38 -19.40
N PRO A 8 -28.08 -31.51 -18.99
CA PRO A 8 -28.11 -30.93 -17.82
C PRO A 8 -27.68 -29.69 -17.62
N LEU A 9 -27.02 -29.55 -18.24
CA LEU A 9 -26.46 -28.48 -18.03
C LEU A 9 -27.23 -27.36 -17.95
N LYS A 10 -28.28 -27.41 -18.48
CA LYS A 10 -28.98 -26.39 -18.42
C LYS A 10 -29.52 -26.24 -17.24
N GLY A 11 -29.11 -26.65 -16.61
CA GLY A 11 -29.32 -26.68 -15.54
C GLY A 11 -30.06 -26.01 -14.61
N GLY A 12 -30.20 -26.52 -13.60
CA GLY A 12 -30.92 -25.89 -12.57
C GLY A 12 -30.04 -24.98 -11.74
N PRO A 13 -30.65 -24.34 -10.73
CA PRO A 13 -29.90 -23.46 -9.82
C PRO A 13 -28.78 -24.17 -9.10
N MET A 14 -28.88 -25.45 -8.85
CA MET A 14 -27.85 -26.21 -8.14
C MET A 14 -26.53 -26.27 -8.92
N GLU A 15 -26.61 -26.46 -10.23
CA GLU A 15 -25.40 -26.47 -11.04
C GLU A 15 -24.69 -25.14 -11.04
N LYS A 16 -25.44 -24.05 -11.09
CA LYS A 16 -24.88 -22.71 -11.03
C LYS A 16 -24.21 -22.45 -9.67
N ILE A 17 -24.81 -22.94 -8.60
CA ILE A 17 -24.27 -22.81 -7.27
C ILE A 17 -22.96 -23.59 -7.17
N TYR A 18 -22.91 -24.81 -7.65
CA TYR A 18 -21.68 -25.60 -7.62
C TYR A 18 -20.58 -25.00 -8.48
N ALA A 19 -20.90 -24.48 -9.65
CA ALA A 19 -19.94 -23.82 -10.52
C ALA A 19 -19.39 -22.56 -9.85
N THR A 20 -20.24 -21.75 -9.24
CA THR A 20 -19.85 -20.55 -8.54
C THR A 20 -18.95 -20.88 -7.33
N LEU A 21 -19.34 -21.89 -6.55
CA LEU A 21 -18.52 -22.33 -5.42
C LEU A 21 -17.14 -22.84 -5.86
N ALA A 22 -17.10 -23.60 -6.96
CA ALA A 22 -15.83 -24.08 -7.47
C ALA A 22 -14.91 -22.96 -7.90
N ILE A 23 -15.46 -21.93 -8.54
CA ILE A 23 -14.69 -20.73 -8.95
C ILE A 23 -14.17 -19.98 -7.72
N ILE A 24 -15.01 -19.78 -6.72
CA ILE A 24 -14.62 -19.10 -5.48
C ILE A 24 -13.52 -19.87 -4.76
N ILE A 25 -13.66 -21.18 -4.64
CA ILE A 25 -12.64 -22.01 -4.00
C ILE A 25 -11.33 -21.95 -4.78
N GLY A 26 -11.40 -22.06 -6.13
CA GLY A 26 -10.21 -21.97 -6.97
C GLY A 26 -9.48 -20.66 -6.83
N ILE A 27 -10.19 -19.55 -6.85
CA ILE A 27 -9.62 -18.21 -6.67
C ILE A 27 -9.03 -18.08 -5.26
N SER A 28 -9.74 -18.57 -4.24
CA SER A 28 -9.28 -18.50 -2.85
C SER A 28 -7.98 -19.29 -2.66
N LEU A 29 -7.87 -20.46 -3.30
CA LEU A 29 -6.64 -21.25 -3.23
C LEU A 29 -5.47 -20.53 -3.92
N LEU A 30 -5.73 -19.92 -5.08
CA LEU A 30 -4.70 -19.16 -5.78
C LEU A 30 -4.20 -17.99 -4.93
N ILE A 31 -5.10 -17.24 -4.32
CA ILE A 31 -4.73 -16.13 -3.44
C ILE A 31 -3.98 -16.64 -2.23
N GLY A 32 -4.40 -17.76 -1.65
CA GLY A 32 -3.74 -18.35 -0.50
C GLY A 32 -2.32 -18.80 -0.78
N VAL A 33 -2.05 -19.32 -1.99
CA VAL A 33 -0.74 -19.80 -2.39
C VAL A 33 0.14 -18.68 -2.92
N PHE A 34 -0.40 -17.82 -3.78
CA PHE A 34 0.39 -16.81 -4.50
C PHE A 34 0.23 -15.39 -3.97
N GLY A 35 -0.84 -15.10 -3.26
CA GLY A 35 -1.12 -13.74 -2.78
C GLY A 35 -0.07 -13.19 -1.83
N GLN A 36 0.64 -14.06 -1.11
CA GLN A 36 1.73 -13.64 -0.24
C GLN A 36 2.96 -13.15 -1.01
N TRP A 37 3.08 -13.52 -2.28
CA TRP A 37 4.20 -13.12 -3.12
C TRP A 37 3.90 -11.88 -3.96
N ILE A 38 2.64 -11.50 -4.06
CA ILE A 38 2.23 -10.31 -4.79
C ILE A 38 2.27 -9.14 -3.82
N ILE A 39 3.19 -8.22 -4.05
CA ILE A 39 3.40 -7.05 -3.20
C ILE A 39 2.69 -5.85 -3.80
N ILE A 40 1.92 -5.15 -2.98
CA ILE A 40 1.23 -3.93 -3.37
C ILE A 40 1.86 -2.78 -2.58
N ASP A 41 2.32 -1.77 -3.30
CA ASP A 41 2.89 -0.58 -2.70
C ASP A 41 1.84 0.53 -2.68
N ASP A 42 1.54 1.05 -1.50
CA ASP A 42 0.71 2.23 -1.35
C ASP A 42 1.61 3.45 -1.20
N PRO A 43 1.44 4.47 -2.06
CA PRO A 43 2.24 5.68 -1.96
C PRO A 43 1.78 6.55 -0.81
N ILE A 44 2.64 7.47 -0.39
CA ILE A 44 2.33 8.45 0.64
C ILE A 44 1.12 9.29 0.21
N PRO A 45 0.13 9.52 1.09
CA PRO A 45 -1.00 10.38 0.78
C PRO A 45 -0.58 11.82 0.51
N PRO A 46 -1.27 12.53 -0.38
CA PRO A 46 -0.85 13.88 -0.81
C PRO A 46 -0.83 14.93 0.30
N GLY A 47 -1.66 14.77 1.33
CA GLY A 47 -1.71 15.72 2.44
C GLY A 47 -0.70 15.48 3.54
N THR A 48 0.12 14.45 3.42
CA THR A 48 1.10 14.10 4.47
C THR A 48 2.23 15.11 4.50
N THR A 49 2.58 15.55 5.70
CA THR A 49 3.64 16.55 5.90
C THR A 49 5.02 15.95 5.66
N VAL A 50 5.83 16.68 4.93
CA VAL A 50 7.26 16.38 4.74
C VAL A 50 8.08 17.62 5.06
N TYR A 51 9.37 17.43 5.31
CA TYR A 51 10.30 18.54 5.53
C TYR A 51 11.12 18.75 4.27
N VAL A 52 11.14 19.98 3.77
CA VAL A 52 11.84 20.30 2.53
C VAL A 52 13.07 21.16 2.80
N LYS A 53 14.11 20.88 2.01
CA LYS A 53 15.31 21.71 1.96
C LYS A 53 15.31 22.41 0.61
N GLU A 54 14.96 23.68 0.59
CA GLU A 54 14.79 24.42 -0.66
C GLU A 54 16.07 24.54 -1.47
N SER A 55 17.21 24.70 -0.82
CA SER A 55 18.48 24.83 -1.52
C SER A 55 18.88 23.57 -2.28
N ALA A 56 18.48 22.40 -1.78
CA ALA A 56 18.81 21.12 -2.40
C ALA A 56 17.65 20.56 -3.24
N LYS A 57 16.47 21.14 -3.15
CA LYS A 57 15.25 20.65 -3.82
C LYS A 57 14.91 19.22 -3.42
N ILE A 58 15.04 18.90 -2.15
CA ILE A 58 14.81 17.57 -1.59
C ILE A 58 13.83 17.68 -0.43
N TYR A 59 12.96 16.65 -0.29
CA TYR A 59 12.12 16.52 0.89
C TYR A 59 12.46 15.26 1.68
N TYR A 60 12.31 15.35 3.00
CA TYR A 60 12.65 14.30 3.96
C TYR A 60 11.39 13.87 4.71
N ALA A 61 11.38 12.62 5.15
CA ALA A 61 10.34 12.14 6.05
C ALA A 61 10.58 12.69 7.46
N PRO A 62 9.54 13.23 8.13
CA PRO A 62 9.67 13.70 9.50
C PRO A 62 10.32 12.70 10.47
N PRO A 63 9.97 11.39 10.46
CA PRO A 63 10.65 10.44 11.35
C PRO A 63 12.16 10.34 11.14
N TYR A 64 12.62 10.54 9.92
CA TYR A 64 14.05 10.53 9.60
C TYR A 64 14.77 11.70 10.28
N ILE A 65 14.15 12.87 10.29
CA ILE A 65 14.71 14.08 10.88
C ILE A 65 14.57 14.05 12.41
N LEU A 66 13.35 13.81 12.90
CA LEU A 66 13.08 13.83 14.34
C LEU A 66 13.73 12.66 15.07
N GLY A 67 14.00 11.56 14.37
CA GLY A 67 14.70 10.41 14.91
C GLY A 67 16.24 10.50 14.82
N ASN A 68 16.77 11.64 14.38
CA ASN A 68 18.21 11.87 14.27
C ASN A 68 18.94 10.85 13.38
N LYS A 69 18.27 10.42 12.31
CA LYS A 69 18.83 9.43 11.39
C LYS A 69 19.55 10.07 10.21
N TYR A 70 19.52 11.37 10.11
CA TYR A 70 20.12 12.13 9.02
C TYR A 70 21.63 12.26 9.20
N PRO A 71 22.39 12.53 8.10
CA PRO A 71 23.82 12.77 8.20
C PRO A 71 24.14 14.03 9.02
N SER A 72 25.26 14.02 9.70
CA SER A 72 25.66 15.13 10.56
C SER A 72 25.84 16.46 9.83
N GLY A 73 26.02 16.42 8.51
CA GLY A 73 26.18 17.63 7.70
C GLY A 73 24.88 18.31 7.31
N LEU A 74 23.73 17.72 7.62
CA LEU A 74 22.44 18.31 7.28
C LEU A 74 22.03 19.36 8.31
N ASP A 75 21.76 20.57 7.84
CA ASP A 75 21.28 21.65 8.71
C ASP A 75 19.75 21.57 8.80
N VAL A 76 19.26 21.05 9.91
CA VAL A 76 17.81 20.85 10.11
C VAL A 76 17.08 22.15 10.39
N SER A 77 17.76 23.22 10.71
CA SER A 77 17.13 24.52 10.95
C SER A 77 16.60 25.17 9.67
N ASP A 78 17.11 24.74 8.51
CA ASP A 78 16.66 25.23 7.22
C ASP A 78 15.45 24.49 6.67
N LEU A 79 14.98 23.47 7.35
CA LEU A 79 13.90 22.64 6.87
C LEU A 79 12.54 23.31 7.10
N ARG A 80 11.67 23.20 6.12
CA ARG A 80 10.34 23.77 6.18
C ARG A 80 9.30 22.67 5.95
N ALA A 81 8.25 22.65 6.75
CA ALA A 81 7.18 21.67 6.61
C ALA A 81 6.20 22.08 5.52
N MET A 82 5.77 21.11 4.70
CA MET A 82 4.70 21.29 3.73
C MET A 82 4.07 19.95 3.37
N PRO A 83 2.87 19.93 2.77
CA PRO A 83 2.30 18.69 2.27
C PRO A 83 3.16 18.11 1.14
N VAL A 84 3.26 16.77 1.08
CA VAL A 84 4.10 16.12 0.07
C VAL A 84 3.66 16.44 -1.36
N ALA A 85 2.36 16.60 -1.59
CA ALA A 85 1.86 16.97 -2.93
C ALA A 85 2.37 18.34 -3.34
N GLU A 86 2.43 19.30 -2.42
CA GLU A 86 2.97 20.61 -2.69
C GLU A 86 4.47 20.55 -2.98
N ALA A 87 5.20 19.76 -2.22
CA ALA A 87 6.64 19.57 -2.45
C ALA A 87 6.89 18.98 -3.83
N GLN A 88 6.13 17.96 -4.22
CA GLN A 88 6.25 17.34 -5.54
C GLN A 88 5.88 18.30 -6.66
N ALA A 89 4.81 19.07 -6.48
CA ALA A 89 4.38 20.07 -7.47
C ALA A 89 5.40 21.18 -7.65
N SER A 90 6.18 21.47 -6.61
CA SER A 90 7.22 22.50 -6.64
C SER A 90 8.57 21.97 -7.16
N GLY A 91 8.62 20.70 -7.59
CA GLY A 91 9.82 20.13 -8.16
C GLY A 91 10.78 19.51 -7.16
N PHE A 92 10.40 19.40 -5.88
CA PHE A 92 11.22 18.72 -4.89
C PHE A 92 11.19 17.21 -5.12
N GLN A 93 12.30 16.54 -4.84
CA GLN A 93 12.40 15.10 -4.95
C GLN A 93 12.64 14.49 -3.58
N ALA A 94 12.20 13.24 -3.41
CA ALA A 94 12.40 12.53 -2.17
C ALA A 94 13.88 12.27 -1.93
N ASP A 95 14.32 12.43 -0.67
CA ASP A 95 15.67 12.06 -0.28
C ASP A 95 15.90 10.57 -0.56
N PRO A 96 16.99 10.21 -1.27
CA PRO A 96 17.23 8.80 -1.61
C PRO A 96 17.31 7.88 -0.41
N GLN A 97 17.87 8.32 0.68
CA GLN A 97 17.97 7.49 1.88
C GLN A 97 16.61 7.27 2.54
N CYS A 98 15.75 8.29 2.55
CA CYS A 98 14.38 8.14 3.03
C CYS A 98 13.59 7.18 2.16
N VAL A 99 13.78 7.20 0.85
CA VAL A 99 13.15 6.25 -0.08
C VAL A 99 13.65 4.84 0.22
N GLU A 100 14.95 4.67 0.38
CA GLU A 100 15.55 3.38 0.68
C GLU A 100 15.07 2.81 2.00
N MET A 101 14.89 3.65 3.00
CA MET A 101 14.35 3.25 4.31
C MET A 101 12.85 2.98 4.29
N GLY A 102 12.18 3.23 3.17
CA GLY A 102 10.78 2.89 3.00
C GLY A 102 9.79 3.85 3.63
N TYR A 103 10.18 5.09 3.93
CA TYR A 103 9.28 6.04 4.58
C TYR A 103 8.12 6.50 3.71
N PHE A 104 8.27 6.48 2.39
CA PHE A 104 7.26 7.05 1.49
C PHE A 104 6.34 6.03 0.85
N LYS A 105 6.42 4.77 1.27
CA LYS A 105 5.55 3.70 0.79
C LYS A 105 5.20 2.76 1.91
N GLU A 106 4.02 2.17 1.82
CA GLU A 106 3.64 1.04 2.64
C GLU A 106 3.47 -0.17 1.74
N ARG A 107 3.99 -1.31 2.19
CA ARG A 107 3.90 -2.55 1.44
C ARG A 107 2.98 -3.53 2.11
N TYR A 108 2.10 -4.11 1.30
CA TYR A 108 1.22 -5.17 1.73
C TYR A 108 1.34 -6.32 0.76
N ASN A 109 1.19 -7.56 1.21
CA ASN A 109 0.95 -8.61 0.26
C ASN A 109 -0.54 -8.66 -0.07
N LEU A 110 -0.87 -9.21 -1.24
CA LEU A 110 -2.26 -9.26 -1.71
C LEU A 110 -3.15 -10.04 -0.76
N LYS A 111 -2.64 -11.13 -0.20
CA LYS A 111 -3.38 -11.97 0.73
C LYS A 111 -3.83 -11.17 1.96
N ASP A 112 -2.91 -10.47 2.60
CA ASP A 112 -3.23 -9.69 3.78
C ASP A 112 -4.21 -8.57 3.47
N ARG A 113 -4.05 -7.92 2.33
CA ARG A 113 -4.95 -6.85 1.94
C ARG A 113 -6.38 -7.34 1.75
N ILE A 114 -6.55 -8.49 1.14
CA ILE A 114 -7.87 -9.09 0.98
C ILE A 114 -8.46 -9.49 2.33
N LEU A 115 -7.67 -10.09 3.21
CA LEU A 115 -8.13 -10.47 4.55
C LEU A 115 -8.56 -9.26 5.37
N ILE A 116 -7.87 -8.15 5.24
CA ILE A 116 -8.25 -6.89 5.90
C ILE A 116 -9.59 -6.40 5.36
N LYS A 117 -9.78 -6.43 4.05
CA LYS A 117 -11.01 -5.93 3.42
C LYS A 117 -12.24 -6.73 3.81
N ILE A 118 -12.11 -8.03 3.98
CA ILE A 118 -13.24 -8.88 4.37
C ILE A 118 -13.40 -9.03 5.88
N GLY A 119 -12.58 -8.37 6.67
CA GLY A 119 -12.71 -8.33 8.12
C GLY A 119 -12.11 -9.50 8.88
N LEU A 120 -11.34 -10.37 8.22
CA LEU A 120 -10.69 -11.51 8.87
C LEU A 120 -9.32 -11.18 9.48
N LEU A 121 -8.76 -10.04 9.13
CA LEU A 121 -7.49 -9.57 9.66
C LEU A 121 -7.63 -8.09 9.99
N GLU A 122 -7.17 -7.68 11.17
CA GLU A 122 -7.18 -6.29 11.54
C GLU A 122 -6.08 -5.53 10.82
N PRO A 123 -6.37 -4.33 10.30
CA PRO A 123 -5.35 -3.53 9.65
C PRO A 123 -4.34 -3.04 10.68
N GLU A 124 -3.07 -3.07 10.31
CA GLU A 124 -2.04 -2.42 11.10
C GLU A 124 -2.19 -0.90 10.98
N PRO A 125 -1.85 -0.15 12.03
CA PRO A 125 -1.90 1.30 11.94
C PRO A 125 -1.03 1.79 10.79
N SER A 126 -1.62 2.66 9.95
CA SER A 126 -0.86 3.29 8.89
C SER A 126 0.21 4.19 9.48
N ARG A 127 1.34 4.31 8.77
CA ARG A 127 2.40 5.22 9.16
C ARG A 127 1.99 6.68 8.93
N TRP A 128 0.93 6.93 8.18
CA TRP A 128 0.44 8.27 7.88
C TRP A 128 -0.98 8.46 8.43
N ASN A 129 -1.19 9.57 9.14
CA ASN A 129 -2.50 9.93 9.65
C ASN A 129 -3.25 10.79 8.63
N LYS A 130 -4.58 10.85 8.77
CA LYS A 130 -5.41 11.61 7.84
C LYS A 130 -5.19 13.12 7.93
N ASP A 131 -4.70 13.61 9.07
CA ASP A 131 -4.42 15.02 9.27
C ASP A 131 -3.06 15.48 8.71
N GLY A 132 -2.33 14.58 8.09
CA GLY A 132 -1.01 14.87 7.52
C GLY A 132 0.16 14.57 8.46
N SER A 133 -0.09 14.20 9.72
CA SER A 133 0.97 13.84 10.64
C SER A 133 1.43 12.41 10.40
N TRP A 134 2.57 12.07 11.00
CA TRP A 134 3.15 10.74 10.91
C TRP A 134 2.91 9.96 12.19
N ASN A 135 2.59 8.69 12.02
CA ASN A 135 2.41 7.75 13.10
C ASN A 135 3.62 6.80 13.12
N TRP A 136 4.53 7.02 14.08
CA TRP A 136 5.78 6.25 14.10
C TRP A 136 6.32 6.02 15.50
#